data_9717816c1bace73096ed73c7b80d7913
#
_entry.id   9717816c1bace73096ed73c7b80d7913
#
_cell.length_a   1.000
_cell.length_b   1.000
_cell.length_c   1.000
_cell.angle_alpha   90.00
_cell.angle_beta   90.00
_cell.angle_gamma   90.00
#
_symmetry.space_group_name_H-M   'P 1'
#
loop_
_entity.id
_entity.type
_entity.pdbx_description
1 polymer ?
#
loop_
_entity_poly.entity_id
_entity_poly.type
_entity_poly.pdbx_seq_one_letter_code
_entity_poly.pdbx_strand_id
1 'polypeptide(L)'
;MKKTKILIPIYNDWQSVFKLLETINVQLDSWEADISVIIINDASTEERPNNTCLLNNLKSVHVINMRENRGHARCNATGLKYIFEKEDFDYVIIMDGDGEDRPAEL
;
A
#
# COMPACT_ATOMS: atom_id res chain seq x y z
N MET A 1 -6.74 -15.29 -12.03
CA MET A 1 -6.01 -14.02 -11.82
C MET A 1 -4.88 -14.20 -10.84
N LYS A 2 -3.75 -13.58 -11.11
CA LYS A 2 -2.64 -13.57 -10.17
C LYS A 2 -2.91 -12.62 -9.01
N LYS A 3 -2.63 -13.08 -7.80
CA LYS A 3 -2.81 -12.27 -6.59
C LYS A 3 -1.57 -11.43 -6.35
N THR A 4 -1.72 -10.12 -6.46
CA THR A 4 -0.63 -9.16 -6.27
C THR A 4 -0.85 -8.35 -5.01
N LYS A 5 0.17 -8.28 -4.17
CA LYS A 5 0.18 -7.44 -2.98
C LYS A 5 1.12 -6.27 -3.21
N ILE A 6 0.63 -5.05 -2.98
CA ILE A 6 1.45 -3.85 -3.03
C ILE A 6 1.74 -3.42 -1.60
N LEU A 7 3.02 -3.32 -1.26
CA LEU A 7 3.48 -2.98 0.07
C LEU A 7 4.04 -1.57 0.06
N ILE A 8 3.50 -0.69 0.90
CA ILE A 8 3.85 0.73 0.91
C ILE A 8 4.18 1.17 2.34
N PRO A 9 5.46 1.44 2.67
CA PRO A 9 5.79 2.05 3.95
C PRO A 9 5.54 3.55 3.90
N ILE A 10 5.00 4.12 4.98
CA ILE A 10 4.74 5.55 5.07
C ILE A 10 5.17 6.11 6.42
N TYR A 11 5.54 7.39 6.43
CA TYR A 11 5.69 8.19 7.63
C TYR A 11 5.17 9.60 7.33
N ASN A 12 4.00 9.96 7.87
CA ASN A 12 3.31 11.22 7.60
C ASN A 12 2.97 11.46 6.11
N ASP A 13 2.99 10.41 5.30
CA ASP A 13 2.73 10.48 3.86
C ASP A 13 1.27 10.17 3.50
N TRP A 14 0.33 10.45 4.40
CA TRP A 14 -1.06 10.05 4.22
C TRP A 14 -1.69 10.59 2.93
N GLN A 15 -1.48 11.90 2.66
CA GLN A 15 -2.06 12.49 1.45
C GLN A 15 -1.45 11.90 0.20
N SER A 16 -0.12 11.71 0.20
CA SER A 16 0.59 11.13 -0.94
C SER A 16 0.17 9.69 -1.19
N VAL A 17 0.06 8.87 -0.14
CA VAL A 17 -0.32 7.47 -0.31
C VAL A 17 -1.76 7.35 -0.79
N PHE A 18 -2.69 8.16 -0.29
CA PHE A 18 -4.07 8.09 -0.78
C PHE A 18 -4.17 8.53 -2.24
N LYS A 19 -3.40 9.54 -2.63
CA LYS A 19 -3.33 9.95 -4.03
C LYS A 19 -2.76 8.85 -4.91
N LEU A 20 -1.73 8.15 -4.42
CA LEU A 20 -1.15 7.00 -5.11
C LEU A 20 -2.18 5.89 -5.27
N LEU A 21 -2.95 5.58 -4.22
CA LEU A 21 -3.99 4.56 -4.29
C LEU A 21 -5.07 4.91 -5.30
N GLU A 22 -5.48 6.17 -5.37
CA GLU A 22 -6.44 6.64 -6.37
C GLU A 22 -5.90 6.44 -7.79
N THR A 23 -4.63 6.78 -8.00
CA THR A 23 -3.98 6.61 -9.31
C THR A 23 -3.93 5.14 -9.70
N ILE A 24 -3.55 4.26 -8.78
CA ILE A 24 -3.55 2.81 -9.03
C ILE A 24 -4.95 2.33 -9.35
N ASN A 25 -5.94 2.76 -8.57
CA ASN A 25 -7.32 2.35 -8.76
C ASN A 25 -7.83 2.72 -10.15
N VAL A 26 -7.51 3.92 -10.63
CA VAL A 26 -7.89 4.37 -11.98
C VAL A 26 -7.19 3.53 -13.05
N GLN A 27 -5.92 3.21 -12.88
CA GLN A 27 -5.18 2.38 -13.83
C GLN A 27 -5.79 0.98 -13.96
N LEU A 28 -6.42 0.47 -12.90
CA LEU A 28 -7.03 -0.84 -12.88
C LEU A 28 -8.44 -0.88 -13.47
N ASP A 29 -9.02 0.24 -13.82
CA ASP A 29 -10.42 0.34 -14.25
C ASP A 29 -10.73 -0.55 -15.45
N SER A 30 -9.77 -0.73 -16.36
CA SER A 30 -9.92 -1.57 -17.55
C SER A 30 -9.29 -2.96 -17.41
N TRP A 31 -8.76 -3.28 -16.24
CA TRP A 31 -8.05 -4.55 -16.00
C TRP A 31 -8.81 -5.41 -15.01
N GLU A 32 -8.85 -6.71 -15.29
CA GLU A 32 -9.23 -7.69 -14.30
C GLU A 32 -7.98 -8.08 -13.53
N ALA A 33 -7.84 -7.58 -12.30
CA ALA A 33 -6.67 -7.84 -11.48
C ALA A 33 -7.07 -8.03 -10.02
N ASP A 34 -6.39 -8.96 -9.34
CA ASP A 34 -6.54 -9.16 -7.91
C ASP A 34 -5.41 -8.43 -7.21
N ILE A 35 -5.62 -7.16 -6.88
CA ILE A 35 -4.61 -6.32 -6.26
C ILE A 35 -5.09 -5.85 -4.90
N SER A 36 -4.30 -6.15 -3.88
CA SER A 36 -4.51 -5.67 -2.51
C SER A 36 -3.33 -4.83 -2.08
N VAL A 37 -3.58 -3.82 -1.28
CA VAL A 37 -2.54 -2.90 -0.79
C VAL A 37 -2.38 -3.07 0.71
N ILE A 38 -1.13 -3.11 1.16
CA ILE A 38 -0.77 -3.14 2.57
C ILE A 38 0.11 -1.94 2.85
N ILE A 39 -0.40 -1.02 3.66
CA ILE A 39 0.31 0.18 4.07
C ILE A 39 0.92 -0.09 5.44
N ILE A 40 2.23 0.13 5.58
CA ILE A 40 2.90 0.05 6.88
C ILE A 40 3.11 1.47 7.37
N ASN A 41 2.33 1.86 8.37
CA ASN A 41 2.45 3.16 9.00
C ASN A 41 3.57 3.12 10.03
N ASP A 42 4.66 3.81 9.76
CA ASP A 42 5.88 3.82 10.57
C ASP A 42 5.77 4.80 11.75
N ALA A 43 4.70 4.67 12.53
CA ALA A 43 4.41 5.51 13.69
C ALA A 43 4.31 6.99 13.31
N SER A 44 3.52 7.30 12.30
CA SER A 44 3.27 8.68 11.87
C SER A 44 2.76 9.54 13.03
N THR A 45 3.23 10.77 13.10
CA THR A 45 2.78 11.75 14.10
C THR A 45 1.50 12.46 13.67
N GLU A 46 1.21 12.50 12.38
CA GLU A 46 -0.01 13.05 11.83
C GLU A 46 -1.11 12.00 11.82
N GLU A 47 -2.34 12.42 12.12
CA GLU A 47 -3.48 11.53 12.09
C GLU A 47 -3.82 11.13 10.66
N ARG A 48 -4.30 9.89 10.51
CA ARG A 48 -4.83 9.41 9.25
C ARG A 48 -6.07 10.24 8.88
N PRO A 49 -6.07 10.93 7.73
CA PRO A 49 -7.24 11.69 7.30
C PRO A 49 -8.38 10.78 6.90
N ASN A 50 -9.62 11.28 7.00
CA ASN A 50 -10.77 10.59 6.44
C ASN A 50 -10.65 10.60 4.92
N ASN A 51 -10.58 9.42 4.34
CA ASN A 51 -10.53 9.27 2.90
C ASN A 51 -11.87 8.75 2.40
N THR A 52 -12.55 9.57 1.61
CA THR A 52 -13.86 9.23 1.05
C THR A 52 -13.75 8.69 -0.38
N CYS A 53 -12.55 8.51 -0.89
CA CYS A 53 -12.36 8.01 -2.25
C CYS A 53 -12.81 6.56 -2.37
N LEU A 54 -13.48 6.26 -3.48
CA LEU A 54 -13.86 4.90 -3.80
C LEU A 54 -12.68 4.20 -4.47
N LEU A 55 -12.21 3.14 -3.84
CA LEU A 55 -11.09 2.32 -4.33
C LEU A 55 -11.62 0.93 -4.72
N ASN A 56 -12.67 0.92 -5.52
CA ASN A 56 -13.43 -0.29 -5.83
C ASN A 56 -12.70 -1.26 -6.77
N ASN A 57 -11.63 -0.83 -7.43
CA ASN A 57 -10.82 -1.70 -8.28
C ASN A 57 -9.72 -2.42 -7.47
N LEU A 58 -9.44 -1.96 -6.25
CA LEU A 58 -8.56 -2.65 -5.33
C LEU A 58 -9.36 -3.65 -4.51
N LYS A 59 -8.84 -4.84 -4.33
CA LYS A 59 -9.52 -5.88 -3.57
C LYS A 59 -9.60 -5.53 -2.09
N SER A 60 -8.51 -5.01 -1.54
CA SER A 60 -8.47 -4.57 -0.15
C SER A 60 -7.35 -3.57 0.07
N VAL A 61 -7.49 -2.78 1.12
CA VAL A 61 -6.44 -1.87 1.60
C VAL A 61 -6.35 -2.07 3.12
N HIS A 62 -5.20 -2.54 3.58
CA HIS A 62 -4.92 -2.75 5.00
C HIS A 62 -3.86 -1.79 5.47
N VAL A 63 -4.02 -1.28 6.69
CA VAL A 63 -2.99 -0.46 7.34
C VAL A 63 -2.48 -1.21 8.56
N ILE A 64 -1.17 -1.41 8.62
CA ILE A 64 -0.48 -1.97 9.77
C ILE A 64 0.28 -0.84 10.43
N ASN A 65 0.04 -0.63 11.74
CA ASN A 65 0.66 0.45 12.50
C ASN A 65 1.85 -0.09 13.30
N MET A 66 3.03 0.50 13.05
CA MET A 66 4.21 0.22 13.87
C MET A 66 4.09 0.95 15.21
N ARG A 67 4.64 0.36 16.27
CA ARG A 67 4.63 1.00 17.59
C ARG A 67 5.54 2.19 17.69
N GLU A 68 6.64 2.18 16.95
CA GLU A 68 7.63 3.25 16.93
C GLU A 68 8.22 3.35 15.54
N ASN A 69 8.76 4.52 15.23
CA ASN A 69 9.41 4.74 13.95
C ASN A 69 10.66 3.87 13.82
N ARG A 70 10.74 3.10 12.76
CA ARG A 70 11.83 2.14 12.53
C ARG A 70 12.50 2.34 11.17
N GLY A 71 11.96 3.21 10.33
CA GLY A 71 12.45 3.43 8.97
C GLY A 71 11.83 2.49 7.95
N HIS A 72 11.89 2.88 6.68
CA HIS A 72 11.21 2.17 5.60
C HIS A 72 11.73 0.74 5.41
N ALA A 73 13.03 0.49 5.59
CA ALA A 73 13.59 -0.85 5.46
C ALA A 73 12.96 -1.82 6.47
N ARG A 74 12.78 -1.39 7.72
CA ARG A 74 12.12 -2.19 8.75
C ARG A 74 10.65 -2.39 8.45
N CYS A 75 9.98 -1.35 7.95
CA CYS A 75 8.58 -1.43 7.57
C CYS A 75 8.39 -2.45 6.45
N ASN A 76 9.24 -2.42 5.44
CA ASN A 76 9.20 -3.39 4.35
C ASN A 76 9.44 -4.81 4.86
N ALA A 77 10.40 -5.00 5.75
CA ALA A 77 10.64 -6.32 6.35
C ALA A 77 9.42 -6.83 7.13
N THR A 78 8.82 -5.95 7.93
CA THR A 78 7.61 -6.29 8.71
C THR A 78 6.45 -6.64 7.79
N GLY A 79 6.24 -5.84 6.73
CA GLY A 79 5.17 -6.07 5.77
C GLY A 79 5.36 -7.37 4.99
N LEU A 80 6.58 -7.65 4.55
CA LEU A 80 6.89 -8.91 3.86
C LEU A 80 6.63 -10.11 4.76
N LYS A 81 7.06 -10.03 6.01
CA LYS A 81 6.80 -11.11 6.97
C LYS A 81 5.30 -11.35 7.14
N TYR A 82 4.52 -10.28 7.28
CA TYR A 82 3.06 -10.37 7.39
C TYR A 82 2.47 -11.04 6.15
N ILE A 83 2.87 -10.62 4.96
CA ILE A 83 2.36 -11.17 3.70
C ILE A 83 2.68 -12.67 3.60
N PHE A 84 3.93 -13.05 3.86
CA PHE A 84 4.34 -14.46 3.79
C PHE A 84 3.63 -15.34 4.80
N GLU A 85 3.31 -14.82 5.99
CA GLU A 85 2.68 -15.60 7.05
C GLU A 85 1.15 -15.62 6.98
N LYS A 86 0.53 -14.54 6.51
CA LYS A 86 -0.91 -14.32 6.65
C LYS A 86 -1.67 -14.21 5.35
N GLU A 87 -0.99 -13.94 4.23
CA GLU A 87 -1.64 -13.65 2.98
C GLU A 87 -1.32 -14.70 1.92
N ASP A 88 -2.30 -14.89 1.03
CA ASP A 88 -2.11 -15.70 -0.17
C ASP A 88 -1.74 -14.76 -1.31
N PHE A 89 -0.64 -15.02 -2.00
CA PHE A 89 -0.13 -14.12 -3.03
C PHE A 89 0.68 -14.84 -4.09
N ASP A 90 0.73 -14.24 -5.29
CA ASP A 90 1.62 -14.65 -6.37
C ASP A 90 2.79 -13.69 -6.51
N TYR A 91 2.52 -12.39 -6.32
CA TYR A 91 3.54 -11.34 -6.46
C TYR A 91 3.43 -10.32 -5.33
N VAL A 92 4.58 -9.74 -4.96
CA VAL A 92 4.65 -8.61 -4.04
C VAL A 92 5.43 -7.50 -4.73
N ILE A 93 4.86 -6.28 -4.72
CA ILE A 93 5.49 -5.08 -5.26
C ILE A 93 5.65 -4.09 -4.13
N ILE A 94 6.86 -3.57 -3.94
CA ILE A 94 7.15 -2.56 -2.93
C ILE A 94 7.20 -1.19 -3.62
N MET A 95 6.43 -0.22 -3.10
CA MET A 95 6.37 1.13 -3.63
C MET A 95 6.59 2.14 -2.50
N ASP A 96 7.12 3.32 -2.83
CA ASP A 96 7.22 4.42 -1.88
C ASP A 96 5.91 5.21 -1.81
N GLY A 97 5.49 5.54 -0.59
CA GLY A 97 4.26 6.29 -0.36
C GLY A 97 4.35 7.78 -0.63
N ASP A 98 5.52 8.28 -0.97
CA ASP A 98 5.74 9.70 -1.26
C ASP A 98 5.41 10.09 -2.71
N GLY A 99 4.99 9.13 -3.53
CA GLY A 99 4.57 9.38 -4.90
C GLY A 99 5.69 9.43 -5.93
N GLU A 100 6.92 9.05 -5.56
CA GLU A 100 8.03 9.01 -6.51
C GLU A 100 7.88 7.90 -7.56
N ASP A 101 7.24 6.80 -7.18
CA ASP A 101 6.96 5.70 -8.10
C ASP A 101 5.81 6.04 -9.04
N ARG A 102 5.86 5.49 -10.23
CA ARG A 102 4.84 5.74 -11.26
C ARG A 102 3.98 4.50 -11.45
N PRO A 103 2.75 4.49 -10.93
CA PRO A 103 1.88 3.30 -11.04
C PRO A 103 1.63 2.84 -12.46
N ALA A 104 1.62 3.75 -13.43
CA ALA A 104 1.42 3.40 -14.83
C ALA A 104 2.53 2.52 -15.41
N GLU A 105 3.67 2.43 -14.75
CA GLU A 105 4.82 1.62 -15.18
C GLU A 105 4.83 0.21 -14.56
N LEU A 106 3.85 -0.09 -13.75
CA LEU A 106 3.73 -1.40 -13.10
C LEU A 106 3.48 -2.55 -14.07
#